data_0f0e03b4997c1b0d08e3fe3c2b8c0620
#
_entry.id   0f0e03b4997c1b0d08e3fe3c2b8c0620
#
_cell.length_a   1.000
_cell.length_b   1.000
_cell.length_c   1.000
_cell.angle_alpha   90.00
_cell.angle_beta   90.00
_cell.angle_gamma   90.00
#
_symmetry.space_group_name_H-M   'P 1'
#
loop_
_entity.id
_entity.type
_entity.pdbx_description
1 polymer ?
#
loop_
_entity_poly.entity_id
_entity_poly.type
_entity_poly.pdbx_seq_one_letter_code
_entity_poly.pdbx_strand_id
1 'polypeptide(L)'
;MKPIRYTQEMVDEFLKDGYWTRELFYDFWERNARELGDQEALVDSKYRVTWAEAKKLVDAIAYTWVQMDIPQSSRIIIQSPNSVYGFLARIAAERAGLISLTVYPYLRERELTYMVEKTEAVAVVILNEYRNFNYLEMYRDLQKKFPHLEKIFLFDDEVPQGAPEGTYSLTQLAKAAAEKPIDEDALKARRLDPIGNIALLTTTSGTTGIPKLVEWPTAPRICTSKGRVDIWGLTNKDTTMAIAPHAGGAAGTLTYFAAPIAGAKTVMLEEFDPEAALALIEKEKATAIGVVPTHLVRMLEVDASKYDLSSLRFIRSAGGYLSPQIAEEAETAFGANITSDLGTQDMGSVSGCRVEDSKDLRRRTVGRMLPGNKVRLLDKDTNEPVADGEPGVLYFRGPHAPAGYYRDEELTSTVFDPKGWTTTGDIVKFDQECLWILGRAKDMIIRGGQNIYPAEIEGLLNDHPKVASVAVVGYPDREMGERTCAYVISKGGQAFSFEEMVEFLKGKKLAMYKLPERLEVVAEFPAVGDSGKVNKETLKKEIAAKVERGE
;
A
#
# COMPACT_ATOMS: atom_id res chain seq x y z
N MET A 1 -7.30 -22.44 5.87
CA MET A 1 -8.05 -21.65 6.87
C MET A 1 -9.17 -20.93 6.13
N LYS A 2 -10.40 -20.97 6.63
CA LYS A 2 -11.56 -20.34 5.99
C LYS A 2 -11.58 -18.83 6.27
N PRO A 3 -12.01 -18.00 5.28
CA PRO A 3 -12.25 -16.56 5.47
C PRO A 3 -13.31 -16.28 6.55
N ILE A 4 -13.07 -15.29 7.41
CA ILE A 4 -13.96 -15.00 8.54
C ILE A 4 -15.33 -14.48 8.09
N ARG A 5 -15.37 -13.53 7.11
CA ARG A 5 -16.59 -12.77 6.85
C ARG A 5 -17.33 -13.13 5.56
N TYR A 6 -16.78 -13.96 4.66
CA TYR A 6 -17.45 -14.22 3.38
C TYR A 6 -18.63 -15.17 3.56
N THR A 7 -19.84 -14.66 3.31
CA THR A 7 -21.05 -15.48 3.25
C THR A 7 -21.17 -16.19 1.92
N GLN A 8 -21.92 -17.29 1.87
CA GLN A 8 -22.15 -18.00 0.60
C GLN A 8 -22.84 -17.09 -0.43
N GLU A 9 -23.76 -16.22 0.01
CA GLU A 9 -24.44 -15.25 -0.86
C GLU A 9 -23.45 -14.29 -1.53
N MET A 10 -22.46 -13.76 -0.78
CA MET A 10 -21.43 -12.90 -1.35
C MET A 10 -20.55 -13.64 -2.36
N VAL A 11 -20.17 -14.89 -2.04
CA VAL A 11 -19.38 -15.72 -2.93
C VAL A 11 -20.13 -16.00 -4.24
N ASP A 12 -21.40 -16.37 -4.15
CA ASP A 12 -22.25 -16.66 -5.31
C ASP A 12 -22.48 -15.42 -6.16
N GLU A 13 -22.72 -14.25 -5.54
CA GLU A 13 -22.84 -12.96 -6.23
C GLU A 13 -21.58 -12.67 -7.04
N PHE A 14 -20.41 -12.68 -6.41
CA PHE A 14 -19.16 -12.27 -7.06
C PHE A 14 -18.67 -13.28 -8.11
N LEU A 15 -18.97 -14.58 -7.95
CA LEU A 15 -18.72 -15.60 -8.97
C LEU A 15 -19.66 -15.45 -10.17
N LYS A 16 -20.96 -15.27 -9.92
CA LYS A 16 -21.97 -15.09 -10.96
C LYS A 16 -21.69 -13.87 -11.84
N ASP A 17 -21.27 -12.77 -11.20
CA ASP A 17 -20.95 -11.51 -11.88
C ASP A 17 -19.56 -11.53 -12.54
N GLY A 18 -18.79 -12.63 -12.39
CA GLY A 18 -17.48 -12.82 -13.01
C GLY A 18 -16.34 -12.04 -12.36
N TYR A 19 -16.56 -11.43 -11.20
CA TYR A 19 -15.50 -10.69 -10.49
C TYR A 19 -14.52 -11.63 -9.83
N TRP A 20 -14.98 -12.71 -9.22
CA TRP A 20 -14.12 -13.73 -8.65
C TRP A 20 -13.97 -14.92 -9.60
N THR A 21 -12.74 -15.43 -9.64
CA THR A 21 -12.37 -16.60 -10.44
C THR A 21 -11.65 -17.62 -9.53
N ARG A 22 -11.39 -18.82 -10.06
CA ARG A 22 -10.64 -19.84 -9.32
C ARG A 22 -9.16 -19.86 -9.67
N GLU A 23 -8.64 -18.74 -10.19
CA GLU A 23 -7.23 -18.56 -10.49
C GLU A 23 -6.44 -18.23 -9.22
N LEU A 24 -5.17 -18.65 -9.18
CA LEU A 24 -4.14 -18.22 -8.25
C LEU A 24 -3.17 -17.27 -8.95
N PHE A 25 -2.37 -16.50 -8.20
CA PHE A 25 -1.29 -15.71 -8.82
C PHE A 25 -0.29 -16.59 -9.55
N TYR A 26 -0.01 -17.79 -9.02
CA TYR A 26 0.84 -18.77 -9.67
C TYR A 26 0.38 -19.12 -11.09
N ASP A 27 -0.91 -19.19 -11.35
CA ASP A 27 -1.43 -19.52 -12.69
C ASP A 27 -1.00 -18.47 -13.75
N PHE A 28 -0.90 -17.19 -13.36
CA PHE A 28 -0.38 -16.14 -14.25
C PHE A 28 1.13 -16.28 -14.47
N TRP A 29 1.88 -16.69 -13.45
CA TRP A 29 3.32 -16.96 -13.59
C TRP A 29 3.56 -18.16 -14.52
N GLU A 30 2.79 -19.23 -14.38
CA GLU A 30 2.85 -20.40 -15.25
C GLU A 30 2.48 -20.04 -16.71
N ARG A 31 1.40 -19.25 -16.92
CA ARG A 31 1.04 -18.72 -18.24
C ARG A 31 2.18 -17.90 -18.83
N ASN A 32 2.75 -16.96 -18.08
CA ASN A 32 3.81 -16.09 -18.55
C ASN A 32 5.08 -16.88 -18.87
N ALA A 33 5.43 -17.89 -18.08
CA ALA A 33 6.55 -18.77 -18.38
C ALA A 33 6.39 -19.51 -19.71
N ARG A 34 5.15 -19.90 -20.05
CA ARG A 34 4.83 -20.57 -21.33
C ARG A 34 4.81 -19.60 -22.51
N GLU A 35 4.25 -18.38 -22.34
CA GLU A 35 3.98 -17.44 -23.43
C GLU A 35 5.08 -16.41 -23.63
N LEU A 36 5.82 -16.07 -22.56
CA LEU A 36 6.83 -15.01 -22.49
C LEU A 36 8.17 -15.54 -21.92
N GLY A 37 8.42 -16.84 -22.03
CA GLY A 37 9.47 -17.55 -21.28
C GLY A 37 10.85 -16.89 -21.29
N ASP A 38 11.29 -16.39 -22.44
CA ASP A 38 12.61 -15.75 -22.62
C ASP A 38 12.64 -14.24 -22.24
N GLN A 39 11.46 -13.64 -21.95
CA GLN A 39 11.40 -12.25 -21.51
C GLN A 39 11.76 -12.14 -20.03
N GLU A 40 12.43 -11.03 -19.67
CA GLU A 40 12.73 -10.74 -18.27
C GLU A 40 11.44 -10.55 -17.46
N ALA A 41 11.37 -11.23 -16.33
CA ALA A 41 10.27 -11.14 -15.38
C ALA A 41 10.63 -10.22 -14.21
N LEU A 42 11.76 -10.48 -13.55
CA LEU A 42 12.20 -9.80 -12.34
C LEU A 42 13.66 -9.40 -12.46
N VAL A 43 13.98 -8.17 -12.02
CA VAL A 43 15.33 -7.62 -12.01
C VAL A 43 15.56 -6.87 -10.69
N ASP A 44 16.68 -7.18 -10.01
CA ASP A 44 17.23 -6.39 -8.91
C ASP A 44 18.72 -6.12 -9.13
N SER A 45 19.43 -5.67 -8.11
CA SER A 45 20.87 -5.37 -8.18
C SER A 45 21.74 -6.61 -8.38
N LYS A 46 21.26 -7.81 -8.01
CA LYS A 46 22.01 -9.07 -8.00
C LYS A 46 21.53 -10.05 -9.06
N TYR A 47 20.24 -10.04 -9.37
CA TYR A 47 19.59 -11.08 -10.18
C TYR A 47 18.78 -10.48 -11.31
N ARG A 48 18.82 -11.16 -12.45
CA ARG A 48 17.91 -10.97 -13.60
C ARG A 48 17.38 -12.33 -13.97
N VAL A 49 16.07 -12.50 -13.94
CA VAL A 49 15.44 -13.77 -14.28
C VAL A 49 14.33 -13.57 -15.30
N THR A 50 14.27 -14.48 -16.25
CA THR A 50 13.19 -14.56 -17.23
C THR A 50 11.95 -15.20 -16.59
N TRP A 51 10.79 -15.16 -17.29
CA TRP A 51 9.58 -15.82 -16.80
C TRP A 51 9.76 -17.34 -16.66
N ALA A 52 10.50 -17.98 -17.59
CA ALA A 52 10.78 -19.42 -17.50
C ALA A 52 11.67 -19.75 -16.29
N GLU A 53 12.73 -18.97 -16.07
CA GLU A 53 13.62 -19.13 -14.92
C GLU A 53 12.90 -18.85 -13.61
N ALA A 54 12.09 -17.79 -13.56
CA ALA A 54 11.33 -17.42 -12.38
C ALA A 54 10.34 -18.54 -11.98
N LYS A 55 9.59 -19.11 -12.95
CA LYS A 55 8.72 -20.27 -12.68
C LYS A 55 9.51 -21.48 -12.17
N LYS A 56 10.65 -21.79 -12.83
CA LYS A 56 11.51 -22.91 -12.42
C LYS A 56 11.98 -22.76 -10.96
N LEU A 57 12.40 -21.55 -10.57
CA LEU A 57 12.80 -21.24 -9.20
C LEU A 57 11.63 -21.29 -8.21
N VAL A 58 10.48 -20.77 -8.57
CA VAL A 58 9.25 -20.85 -7.75
C VAL A 58 8.87 -22.29 -7.45
N ASP A 59 8.83 -23.15 -8.47
CA ASP A 59 8.50 -24.56 -8.31
C ASP A 59 9.55 -25.28 -7.46
N ALA A 60 10.83 -24.96 -7.66
CA ALA A 60 11.93 -25.54 -6.88
C ALA A 60 11.85 -25.17 -5.39
N ILE A 61 11.57 -23.88 -5.08
CA ILE A 61 11.38 -23.43 -3.70
C ILE A 61 10.14 -24.10 -3.09
N ALA A 62 9.02 -24.09 -3.80
CA ALA A 62 7.78 -24.68 -3.32
C ALA A 62 7.93 -26.18 -3.04
N TYR A 63 8.54 -26.90 -3.96
CA TYR A 63 8.77 -28.34 -3.81
C TYR A 63 9.73 -28.66 -2.66
N THR A 64 10.78 -27.85 -2.48
CA THR A 64 11.69 -27.96 -1.33
C THR A 64 10.93 -27.82 -0.01
N TRP A 65 10.04 -26.85 0.10
CA TRP A 65 9.22 -26.67 1.32
C TRP A 65 8.26 -27.83 1.56
N VAL A 66 7.71 -28.43 0.49
CA VAL A 66 6.89 -29.66 0.60
C VAL A 66 7.73 -30.83 1.08
N GLN A 67 8.95 -31.02 0.54
CA GLN A 67 9.87 -32.09 0.96
C GLN A 67 10.45 -31.89 2.38
N MET A 68 10.46 -30.68 2.89
CA MET A 68 10.81 -30.37 4.27
C MET A 68 9.63 -30.54 5.24
N ASP A 69 8.55 -31.18 4.79
CA ASP A 69 7.34 -31.47 5.55
C ASP A 69 6.68 -30.24 6.19
N ILE A 70 6.81 -29.05 5.56
CA ILE A 70 6.05 -27.88 6.01
C ILE A 70 4.57 -28.13 5.75
N PRO A 71 3.70 -28.19 6.78
CA PRO A 71 2.31 -28.55 6.60
C PRO A 71 1.55 -27.53 5.73
N GLN A 72 0.59 -28.01 4.93
CA GLN A 72 -0.29 -27.13 4.14
C GLN A 72 -1.04 -26.14 5.05
N SER A 73 -1.25 -24.93 4.57
CA SER A 73 -1.85 -23.81 5.33
C SER A 73 -1.02 -23.31 6.51
N SER A 74 0.23 -23.74 6.67
CA SER A 74 1.17 -23.13 7.61
C SER A 74 1.49 -21.69 7.21
N ARG A 75 1.80 -20.87 8.20
CA ARG A 75 2.16 -19.45 7.97
C ARG A 75 3.66 -19.31 7.87
N ILE A 76 4.08 -18.51 6.89
CA ILE A 76 5.48 -18.18 6.67
C ILE A 76 5.61 -16.64 6.60
N ILE A 77 6.56 -16.09 7.37
CA ILE A 77 6.85 -14.66 7.36
C ILE A 77 7.97 -14.40 6.35
N ILE A 78 7.77 -13.42 5.46
CA ILE A 78 8.76 -12.96 4.49
C ILE A 78 9.13 -11.52 4.85
N GLN A 79 10.32 -11.33 5.40
CA GLN A 79 10.87 -10.01 5.73
C GLN A 79 12.05 -9.70 4.83
N SER A 80 11.79 -8.89 3.82
CA SER A 80 12.75 -8.60 2.76
C SER A 80 12.61 -7.16 2.27
N PRO A 81 13.70 -6.50 1.88
CA PRO A 81 13.62 -5.36 0.96
C PRO A 81 13.06 -5.83 -0.39
N ASN A 82 12.90 -4.90 -1.33
CA ASN A 82 12.54 -5.23 -2.70
C ASN A 82 13.64 -6.11 -3.32
N SER A 83 13.35 -7.38 -3.61
CA SER A 83 14.32 -8.32 -4.16
C SER A 83 13.65 -9.42 -4.97
N VAL A 84 14.38 -9.97 -5.95
CA VAL A 84 13.91 -11.09 -6.79
C VAL A 84 13.48 -12.27 -5.93
N TYR A 85 14.30 -12.72 -5.01
CA TYR A 85 13.97 -13.86 -4.16
C TYR A 85 12.82 -13.57 -3.17
N GLY A 86 12.60 -12.32 -2.76
CA GLY A 86 11.43 -11.93 -1.97
C GLY A 86 10.12 -12.15 -2.74
N PHE A 87 10.10 -11.82 -4.04
CA PHE A 87 8.97 -12.09 -4.92
C PHE A 87 8.78 -13.58 -5.19
N LEU A 88 9.88 -14.30 -5.51
CA LEU A 88 9.84 -15.74 -5.75
C LEU A 88 9.35 -16.51 -4.52
N ALA A 89 9.84 -16.19 -3.33
CA ALA A 89 9.45 -16.84 -2.09
C ALA A 89 7.95 -16.72 -1.82
N ARG A 90 7.35 -15.57 -2.10
CA ARG A 90 5.92 -15.41 -1.90
C ARG A 90 5.07 -16.24 -2.86
N ILE A 91 5.40 -16.24 -4.16
CA ILE A 91 4.67 -17.06 -5.14
C ILE A 91 4.90 -18.55 -4.84
N ALA A 92 6.11 -18.92 -4.41
CA ALA A 92 6.41 -20.27 -3.96
C ALA A 92 5.58 -20.67 -2.73
N ALA A 93 5.32 -19.74 -1.80
CA ALA A 93 4.43 -20.00 -0.68
C ALA A 93 3.01 -20.33 -1.15
N GLU A 94 2.45 -19.56 -2.09
CA GLU A 94 1.15 -19.87 -2.69
C GLU A 94 1.17 -21.24 -3.40
N ARG A 95 2.23 -21.53 -4.18
CA ARG A 95 2.41 -22.81 -4.90
C ARG A 95 2.54 -24.01 -3.96
N ALA A 96 3.20 -23.82 -2.81
CA ALA A 96 3.33 -24.85 -1.76
C ALA A 96 2.09 -24.97 -0.85
N GLY A 97 1.04 -24.20 -1.09
CA GLY A 97 -0.16 -24.17 -0.27
C GLY A 97 0.07 -23.58 1.13
N LEU A 98 0.99 -22.63 1.26
CA LEU A 98 1.28 -21.92 2.50
C LEU A 98 0.61 -20.54 2.52
N ILE A 99 0.45 -19.98 3.72
CA ILE A 99 -0.07 -18.62 3.94
C ILE A 99 1.11 -17.70 4.18
N SER A 100 1.36 -16.76 3.26
CA SER A 100 2.46 -15.81 3.39
C SER A 100 2.07 -14.53 4.14
N LEU A 101 2.93 -14.07 5.05
CA LEU A 101 2.88 -12.74 5.65
C LEU A 101 4.12 -11.98 5.21
N THR A 102 3.96 -11.04 4.26
CA THR A 102 5.06 -10.17 3.84
C THR A 102 5.09 -8.93 4.72
N VAL A 103 6.25 -8.65 5.31
CA VAL A 103 6.43 -7.55 6.27
C VAL A 103 7.56 -6.61 5.85
N TYR A 104 7.47 -5.39 6.34
CA TYR A 104 8.47 -4.37 6.05
C TYR A 104 9.85 -4.71 6.62
N PRO A 105 10.94 -4.41 5.91
CA PRO A 105 12.30 -4.72 6.38
C PRO A 105 12.72 -3.91 7.61
N TYR A 106 12.06 -2.80 7.92
CA TYR A 106 12.38 -1.98 9.09
C TYR A 106 11.68 -2.43 10.39
N LEU A 107 10.77 -3.41 10.35
CA LEU A 107 10.16 -3.95 11.57
C LEU A 107 11.20 -4.68 12.43
N ARG A 108 11.02 -4.60 13.74
CA ARG A 108 11.96 -5.14 14.73
C ARG A 108 11.26 -6.12 15.67
N GLU A 109 11.99 -6.57 16.66
CA GLU A 109 11.57 -7.63 17.59
C GLU A 109 10.18 -7.40 18.19
N ARG A 110 9.82 -6.17 18.54
CA ARG A 110 8.52 -5.86 19.17
C ARG A 110 7.34 -6.24 18.28
N GLU A 111 7.34 -5.77 17.04
CA GLU A 111 6.28 -6.04 16.07
C GLU A 111 6.30 -7.51 15.63
N LEU A 112 7.51 -8.04 15.40
CA LEU A 112 7.69 -9.42 14.94
C LEU A 112 7.35 -10.46 16.01
N THR A 113 7.60 -10.18 17.30
CA THR A 113 7.12 -11.01 18.41
C THR A 113 5.63 -11.23 18.32
N TYR A 114 4.86 -10.14 18.19
CA TYR A 114 3.41 -10.23 18.02
C TYR A 114 3.01 -11.01 16.76
N MET A 115 3.69 -10.75 15.63
CA MET A 115 3.35 -11.43 14.37
C MET A 115 3.64 -12.92 14.41
N VAL A 116 4.80 -13.34 14.95
CA VAL A 116 5.16 -14.75 15.10
C VAL A 116 4.18 -15.46 16.03
N GLU A 117 3.85 -14.85 17.16
CA GLU A 117 2.89 -15.39 18.14
C GLU A 117 1.50 -15.52 17.53
N LYS A 118 0.93 -14.43 16.98
CA LYS A 118 -0.43 -14.39 16.44
C LYS A 118 -0.62 -15.31 15.24
N THR A 119 0.39 -15.42 14.39
CA THR A 119 0.31 -16.27 13.19
C THR A 119 0.73 -17.71 13.45
N GLU A 120 1.45 -18.00 14.52
CA GLU A 120 2.11 -19.30 14.74
C GLU A 120 2.94 -19.68 13.51
N ALA A 121 3.72 -18.73 12.99
CA ALA A 121 4.53 -18.95 11.80
C ALA A 121 5.58 -20.04 12.05
N VAL A 122 5.64 -21.02 11.15
CA VAL A 122 6.57 -22.16 11.27
C VAL A 122 7.91 -21.88 10.59
N ALA A 123 7.95 -20.87 9.74
CA ALA A 123 9.16 -20.50 9.02
C ALA A 123 9.22 -18.97 8.76
N VAL A 124 10.45 -18.49 8.56
CA VAL A 124 10.72 -17.14 8.08
C VAL A 124 11.67 -17.16 6.89
N VAL A 125 11.53 -16.17 6.02
CA VAL A 125 12.43 -15.93 4.88
C VAL A 125 12.99 -14.52 5.02
N ILE A 126 14.30 -14.39 5.20
CA ILE A 126 14.97 -13.16 5.61
C ILE A 126 16.33 -12.99 4.93
N LEU A 127 16.93 -11.80 5.03
CA LEU A 127 18.37 -11.62 4.87
C LEU A 127 19.09 -11.92 6.19
N ASN A 128 20.35 -12.34 6.12
CA ASN A 128 21.19 -12.43 7.31
C ASN A 128 21.39 -11.06 7.95
N GLU A 129 21.76 -10.08 7.11
CA GLU A 129 21.98 -8.70 7.54
C GLU A 129 21.46 -7.74 6.48
N TYR A 130 20.89 -6.61 6.91
CA TYR A 130 20.48 -5.51 6.05
C TYR A 130 20.54 -4.18 6.82
N ARG A 131 21.17 -3.15 6.24
CA ARG A 131 21.37 -1.83 6.86
C ARG A 131 21.98 -1.89 8.26
N ASN A 132 23.08 -2.63 8.41
CA ASN A 132 23.79 -2.84 9.67
C ASN A 132 22.93 -3.46 10.79
N PHE A 133 21.84 -4.16 10.43
CA PHE A 133 21.02 -4.88 11.38
C PHE A 133 21.05 -6.39 11.10
N ASN A 134 21.36 -7.19 12.13
CA ASN A 134 21.44 -8.64 12.04
C ASN A 134 20.06 -9.26 12.29
N TYR A 135 19.37 -9.64 11.21
CA TYR A 135 18.05 -10.26 11.27
C TYR A 135 18.13 -11.71 11.75
N LEU A 136 19.18 -12.43 11.36
CA LEU A 136 19.34 -13.83 11.77
C LEU A 136 19.44 -13.93 13.29
N GLU A 137 20.16 -13.03 13.94
CA GLU A 137 20.27 -13.01 15.40
C GLU A 137 18.92 -12.72 16.06
N MET A 138 18.19 -11.73 15.58
CA MET A 138 16.85 -11.41 16.07
C MET A 138 15.90 -12.62 15.95
N TYR A 139 15.87 -13.29 14.80
CA TYR A 139 15.00 -14.44 14.61
C TYR A 139 15.48 -15.68 15.37
N ARG A 140 16.77 -15.84 15.62
CA ARG A 140 17.29 -16.85 16.55
C ARG A 140 16.72 -16.68 17.96
N ASP A 141 16.60 -15.44 18.43
CA ASP A 141 16.03 -15.17 19.74
C ASP A 141 14.50 -15.38 19.76
N LEU A 142 13.82 -15.06 18.66
CA LEU A 142 12.41 -15.40 18.48
C LEU A 142 12.17 -16.92 18.42
N GLN A 143 13.04 -17.72 17.80
CA GLN A 143 12.95 -19.20 17.82
C GLN A 143 13.04 -19.76 19.24
N LYS A 144 13.92 -19.23 20.10
CA LYS A 144 14.01 -19.64 21.50
C LYS A 144 12.71 -19.37 22.25
N LYS A 145 12.04 -18.26 21.93
CA LYS A 145 10.77 -17.85 22.54
C LYS A 145 9.57 -18.60 21.98
N PHE A 146 9.61 -18.94 20.69
CA PHE A 146 8.52 -19.56 19.96
C PHE A 146 8.99 -20.85 19.26
N PRO A 147 8.94 -22.02 19.94
CA PRO A 147 9.46 -23.29 19.40
C PRO A 147 8.80 -23.76 18.10
N HIS A 148 7.60 -23.26 17.77
CA HIS A 148 6.93 -23.55 16.50
C HIS A 148 7.59 -22.85 15.28
N LEU A 149 8.42 -21.82 15.50
CA LEU A 149 9.24 -21.21 14.46
C LEU A 149 10.48 -22.08 14.21
N GLU A 150 10.32 -23.13 13.41
CA GLU A 150 11.31 -24.18 13.23
C GLU A 150 12.38 -23.85 12.17
N LYS A 151 12.00 -23.07 11.13
CA LYS A 151 12.86 -22.93 9.95
C LYS A 151 13.15 -21.46 9.62
N ILE A 152 14.42 -21.17 9.34
CA ILE A 152 14.89 -19.88 8.85
C ILE A 152 15.47 -20.08 7.45
N PHE A 153 14.92 -19.40 6.46
CA PHE A 153 15.43 -19.38 5.09
C PHE A 153 16.11 -18.04 4.81
N LEU A 154 17.37 -18.08 4.43
CA LEU A 154 18.15 -16.88 4.08
C LEU A 154 18.14 -16.65 2.59
N PHE A 155 17.97 -15.39 2.16
CA PHE A 155 18.21 -14.97 0.77
C PHE A 155 19.70 -14.95 0.39
N ASP A 156 20.57 -15.09 1.37
CA ASP A 156 22.02 -15.14 1.18
C ASP A 156 22.44 -16.48 0.56
N ASP A 157 23.48 -16.43 -0.27
CA ASP A 157 24.00 -17.64 -0.95
C ASP A 157 24.67 -18.63 0.03
N GLU A 158 25.07 -18.17 1.23
CA GLU A 158 25.71 -19.00 2.24
C GLU A 158 25.00 -18.88 3.59
N VAL A 159 24.98 -19.98 4.35
CA VAL A 159 24.53 -19.97 5.74
C VAL A 159 25.73 -19.61 6.60
N PRO A 160 25.66 -18.55 7.45
CA PRO A 160 26.76 -18.15 8.30
C PRO A 160 27.17 -19.26 9.29
N GLN A 161 28.47 -19.35 9.60
CA GLN A 161 28.96 -20.28 10.61
C GLN A 161 28.34 -19.95 11.98
N GLY A 162 27.84 -20.98 12.65
CA GLY A 162 27.15 -20.83 13.96
C GLY A 162 25.71 -20.35 13.86
N ALA A 163 25.11 -20.36 12.64
CA ALA A 163 23.68 -20.14 12.48
C ALA A 163 22.86 -21.15 13.30
N PRO A 164 21.63 -20.79 13.73
CA PRO A 164 20.72 -21.70 14.43
C PRO A 164 20.43 -22.96 13.63
N GLU A 165 20.14 -24.05 14.33
CA GLU A 165 19.60 -25.25 13.68
C GLU A 165 18.31 -24.90 12.92
N GLY A 166 18.09 -25.52 11.77
CA GLY A 166 16.95 -25.19 10.88
C GLY A 166 17.15 -23.95 10.02
N THR A 167 18.39 -23.42 9.93
CA THR A 167 18.74 -22.33 9.01
C THR A 167 19.25 -22.89 7.68
N TYR A 168 18.71 -22.35 6.57
CA TYR A 168 18.98 -22.81 5.21
C TYR A 168 19.22 -21.61 4.27
N SER A 169 20.10 -21.76 3.27
CA SER A 169 20.17 -20.82 2.15
C SER A 169 19.05 -21.13 1.16
N LEU A 170 18.07 -20.24 1.00
CA LEU A 170 16.97 -20.41 0.05
C LEU A 170 17.50 -20.40 -1.39
N THR A 171 18.49 -19.56 -1.69
CA THR A 171 19.08 -19.45 -3.03
C THR A 171 19.79 -20.74 -3.44
N GLN A 172 20.57 -21.35 -2.54
CA GLN A 172 21.21 -22.64 -2.79
C GLN A 172 20.19 -23.76 -2.95
N LEU A 173 19.19 -23.83 -2.06
CA LEU A 173 18.13 -24.83 -2.14
C LEU A 173 17.35 -24.73 -3.45
N ALA A 174 16.98 -23.50 -3.86
CA ALA A 174 16.26 -23.25 -5.10
C ALA A 174 17.08 -23.68 -6.32
N LYS A 175 18.36 -23.29 -6.39
CA LYS A 175 19.27 -23.67 -7.49
C LYS A 175 19.44 -25.20 -7.56
N ALA A 176 19.70 -25.85 -6.42
CA ALA A 176 19.90 -27.30 -6.37
C ALA A 176 18.62 -28.11 -6.71
N ALA A 177 17.47 -27.65 -6.28
CA ALA A 177 16.19 -28.29 -6.59
C ALA A 177 15.76 -28.04 -8.04
N ALA A 178 16.07 -26.88 -8.63
CA ALA A 178 15.75 -26.57 -10.00
C ALA A 178 16.47 -27.48 -11.03
N GLU A 179 17.56 -28.14 -10.65
CA GLU A 179 18.28 -29.11 -11.49
C GLU A 179 17.72 -30.55 -11.37
N LYS A 180 16.69 -30.77 -10.56
CA LYS A 180 16.09 -32.07 -10.32
C LYS A 180 14.65 -32.12 -10.85
N PRO A 181 14.13 -33.32 -11.18
CA PRO A 181 12.71 -33.47 -11.48
C PRO A 181 11.84 -33.05 -10.28
N ILE A 182 10.82 -32.26 -10.54
CA ILE A 182 9.84 -31.80 -9.56
C ILE A 182 8.58 -32.66 -9.71
N ASP A 183 8.04 -33.13 -8.60
CA ASP A 183 6.76 -33.81 -8.58
C ASP A 183 5.62 -32.76 -8.65
N GLU A 184 5.16 -32.53 -9.88
CA GLU A 184 4.08 -31.58 -10.17
C GLU A 184 2.76 -31.97 -9.51
N ASP A 185 2.49 -33.27 -9.34
CA ASP A 185 1.24 -33.72 -8.72
C ASP A 185 1.25 -33.48 -7.20
N ALA A 186 2.42 -33.63 -6.56
CA ALA A 186 2.59 -33.22 -5.17
C ALA A 186 2.32 -31.72 -4.96
N LEU A 187 2.79 -30.86 -5.87
CA LEU A 187 2.51 -29.42 -5.81
C LEU A 187 1.04 -29.10 -6.12
N LYS A 188 0.43 -29.75 -7.10
CA LYS A 188 -1.00 -29.57 -7.41
C LYS A 188 -1.91 -29.94 -6.23
N ALA A 189 -1.57 -31.02 -5.50
CA ALA A 189 -2.29 -31.44 -4.31
C ALA A 189 -2.28 -30.39 -3.18
N ARG A 190 -1.31 -29.49 -3.19
CA ARG A 190 -1.16 -28.38 -2.22
C ARG A 190 -1.96 -27.13 -2.58
N ARG A 191 -2.60 -27.09 -3.76
CA ARG A 191 -3.36 -25.92 -4.23
C ARG A 191 -4.47 -25.54 -3.24
N LEU A 192 -4.44 -24.32 -2.75
CA LEU A 192 -5.51 -23.76 -1.92
C LEU A 192 -6.69 -23.29 -2.80
N ASP A 193 -7.90 -23.39 -2.27
CA ASP A 193 -9.07 -22.76 -2.93
C ASP A 193 -8.92 -21.23 -2.85
N PRO A 194 -8.89 -20.52 -3.99
CA PRO A 194 -8.65 -19.08 -4.03
C PRO A 194 -9.73 -18.24 -3.35
N ILE A 195 -10.89 -18.81 -3.04
CA ILE A 195 -12.02 -18.14 -2.38
C ILE A 195 -12.18 -18.65 -0.95
N GLY A 196 -12.15 -19.96 -0.78
CA GLY A 196 -12.44 -20.63 0.50
C GLY A 196 -11.24 -20.75 1.45
N ASN A 197 -10.04 -20.34 1.03
CA ASN A 197 -8.85 -20.36 1.86
C ASN A 197 -8.15 -18.99 1.90
N ILE A 198 -7.60 -18.66 3.07
CA ILE A 198 -6.66 -17.56 3.21
C ILE A 198 -5.34 -17.98 2.55
N ALA A 199 -4.79 -17.12 1.68
CA ALA A 199 -3.53 -17.34 0.99
C ALA A 199 -2.43 -16.38 1.44
N LEU A 200 -2.81 -15.19 1.90
CA LEU A 200 -1.85 -14.19 2.36
C LEU A 200 -2.40 -13.35 3.51
N LEU A 201 -1.49 -12.87 4.32
CA LEU A 201 -1.73 -11.87 5.35
C LEU A 201 -0.99 -10.59 4.98
N THR A 202 -1.61 -9.44 5.29
CA THR A 202 -0.99 -8.13 5.17
C THR A 202 -1.08 -7.39 6.50
N THR A 203 -0.23 -6.37 6.69
CA THR A 203 -0.23 -5.55 7.89
C THR A 203 -0.82 -4.18 7.62
N THR A 204 -1.51 -3.61 8.59
CA THR A 204 -1.86 -2.18 8.59
C THR A 204 -0.91 -1.41 9.49
N SER A 205 -0.72 -0.12 9.21
CA SER A 205 -0.04 0.80 10.14
C SER A 205 -1.00 1.13 11.29
N GLY A 206 -1.09 0.26 12.30
CA GLY A 206 -2.01 0.44 13.43
C GLY A 206 -1.81 1.78 14.14
N THR A 207 -2.89 2.56 14.31
CA THR A 207 -2.89 3.80 15.11
C THR A 207 -2.56 3.55 16.60
N THR A 208 -2.66 2.31 17.06
CA THR A 208 -2.37 1.85 18.42
C THR A 208 -0.93 1.37 18.61
N GLY A 209 -0.08 1.44 17.58
CA GLY A 209 1.35 1.05 17.63
C GLY A 209 1.64 -0.42 17.32
N ILE A 210 0.63 -1.32 17.35
CA ILE A 210 0.79 -2.72 16.92
C ILE A 210 0.06 -2.90 15.60
N PRO A 211 0.72 -3.37 14.53
CA PRO A 211 0.08 -3.60 13.23
C PRO A 211 -1.01 -4.66 13.33
N LYS A 212 -2.17 -4.39 12.74
CA LYS A 212 -3.22 -5.40 12.60
C LYS A 212 -2.92 -6.31 11.42
N LEU A 213 -3.25 -7.59 11.54
CA LEU A 213 -3.11 -8.58 10.47
C LEU A 213 -4.43 -8.73 9.73
N VAL A 214 -4.38 -8.59 8.41
CA VAL A 214 -5.57 -8.66 7.53
C VAL A 214 -5.46 -9.91 6.66
N GLU A 215 -6.52 -10.69 6.61
CA GLU A 215 -6.57 -11.93 5.86
C GLU A 215 -7.14 -11.74 4.45
N TRP A 216 -6.44 -12.32 3.49
CA TRP A 216 -6.79 -12.25 2.08
C TRP A 216 -6.82 -13.64 1.44
N PRO A 217 -7.97 -14.08 0.95
CA PRO A 217 -8.02 -15.07 -0.12
C PRO A 217 -7.45 -14.50 -1.42
N THR A 218 -7.08 -15.35 -2.35
CA THR A 218 -6.47 -14.92 -3.62
C THR A 218 -7.46 -14.21 -4.54
N ALA A 219 -8.71 -14.69 -4.62
CA ALA A 219 -9.71 -14.19 -5.57
C ALA A 219 -9.97 -12.66 -5.49
N PRO A 220 -10.21 -12.03 -4.31
CA PRO A 220 -10.38 -10.57 -4.24
C PRO A 220 -9.12 -9.79 -4.61
N ARG A 221 -7.93 -10.34 -4.36
CA ARG A 221 -6.67 -9.70 -4.80
C ARG A 221 -6.49 -9.77 -6.31
N ILE A 222 -6.82 -10.90 -6.94
CA ILE A 222 -6.80 -11.03 -8.40
C ILE A 222 -7.84 -10.10 -9.03
N CYS A 223 -9.05 -10.03 -8.48
CA CYS A 223 -10.09 -9.11 -8.94
C CYS A 223 -9.57 -7.65 -8.93
N THR A 224 -9.01 -7.21 -7.80
CA THR A 224 -8.38 -5.89 -7.69
C THR A 224 -7.29 -5.69 -8.73
N SER A 225 -6.42 -6.67 -8.89
CA SER A 225 -5.26 -6.56 -9.79
C SER A 225 -5.67 -6.51 -11.25
N LYS A 226 -6.66 -7.30 -11.67
CA LYS A 226 -7.25 -7.22 -13.03
C LYS A 226 -7.86 -5.84 -13.29
N GLY A 227 -8.63 -5.30 -12.33
CA GLY A 227 -9.16 -3.94 -12.43
C GLY A 227 -8.06 -2.88 -12.52
N ARG A 228 -6.93 -3.08 -11.84
CA ARG A 228 -5.77 -2.17 -11.93
C ARG A 228 -5.04 -2.30 -13.26
N VAL A 229 -4.86 -3.51 -13.79
CA VAL A 229 -4.29 -3.73 -15.13
C VAL A 229 -5.10 -2.99 -16.18
N ASP A 230 -6.44 -3.06 -16.09
CA ASP A 230 -7.35 -2.39 -17.02
C ASP A 230 -7.22 -0.86 -16.94
N ILE A 231 -7.38 -0.24 -15.76
CA ILE A 231 -7.35 1.23 -15.65
C ILE A 231 -5.97 1.84 -15.91
N TRP A 232 -4.88 1.09 -15.72
CA TRP A 232 -3.52 1.55 -16.03
C TRP A 232 -3.06 1.19 -17.44
N GLY A 233 -3.85 0.39 -18.16
CA GLY A 233 -3.49 -0.11 -19.50
C GLY A 233 -2.16 -0.87 -19.49
N LEU A 234 -1.93 -1.70 -18.45
CA LEU A 234 -0.71 -2.50 -18.35
C LEU A 234 -0.72 -3.67 -19.33
N THR A 235 0.43 -3.91 -19.94
CA THR A 235 0.67 -5.00 -20.89
C THR A 235 2.01 -5.68 -20.60
N ASN A 236 2.29 -6.78 -21.32
CA ASN A 236 3.60 -7.45 -21.26
C ASN A 236 4.76 -6.64 -21.88
N LYS A 237 4.48 -5.46 -22.43
CA LYS A 237 5.51 -4.52 -22.92
C LYS A 237 5.95 -3.53 -21.84
N ASP A 238 5.26 -3.50 -20.71
CA ASP A 238 5.56 -2.58 -19.63
C ASP A 238 6.68 -3.10 -18.73
N THR A 239 7.45 -2.16 -18.23
CA THR A 239 8.41 -2.38 -17.14
C THR A 239 7.93 -1.61 -15.93
N THR A 240 7.46 -2.33 -14.92
CA THR A 240 7.06 -1.73 -13.63
C THR A 240 8.26 -1.63 -12.70
N MET A 241 8.29 -0.64 -11.81
CA MET A 241 9.39 -0.49 -10.86
C MET A 241 8.89 -0.32 -9.42
N ALA A 242 9.45 -1.13 -8.52
CA ALA A 242 9.21 -1.04 -7.09
C ALA A 242 10.23 -0.08 -6.46
N ILE A 243 9.77 1.13 -6.11
CA ILE A 243 10.56 2.13 -5.37
C ILE A 243 10.23 2.06 -3.87
N ALA A 244 8.94 2.11 -3.53
CA ALA A 244 8.50 1.85 -2.16
C ALA A 244 8.60 0.36 -1.82
N PRO A 245 8.66 -0.01 -0.52
CA PRO A 245 8.67 -1.42 -0.12
C PRO A 245 7.46 -2.18 -0.67
N HIS A 246 7.70 -3.36 -1.26
CA HIS A 246 6.66 -4.19 -1.88
C HIS A 246 5.65 -4.79 -0.88
N ALA A 247 6.00 -4.85 0.41
CA ALA A 247 5.06 -5.20 1.48
C ALA A 247 3.91 -4.18 1.62
N GLY A 248 4.13 -2.95 1.16
CA GLY A 248 3.14 -1.86 1.16
C GLY A 248 2.31 -1.78 -0.11
N GLY A 249 1.12 -1.19 0.00
CA GLY A 249 0.19 -1.03 -1.12
C GLY A 249 0.69 -0.11 -2.24
N ALA A 250 1.58 0.84 -1.94
CA ALA A 250 2.05 1.82 -2.93
C ALA A 250 2.81 1.17 -4.09
N ALA A 251 3.83 0.35 -3.81
CA ALA A 251 4.54 -0.38 -4.86
C ALA A 251 3.94 -1.77 -5.10
N GLY A 252 3.58 -2.51 -4.04
CA GLY A 252 3.15 -3.90 -4.16
C GLY A 252 1.91 -4.11 -5.04
N THR A 253 0.96 -3.17 -5.05
CA THR A 253 -0.22 -3.28 -5.91
C THR A 253 0.16 -3.26 -7.39
N LEU A 254 1.10 -2.40 -7.80
CA LEU A 254 1.57 -2.30 -9.17
C LEU A 254 2.46 -3.49 -9.55
N THR A 255 3.52 -3.72 -8.76
CA THR A 255 4.62 -4.60 -9.15
C THR A 255 4.38 -6.06 -8.78
N TYR A 256 3.82 -6.29 -7.61
CA TYR A 256 3.70 -7.62 -7.03
C TYR A 256 2.42 -8.34 -7.43
N PHE A 257 1.35 -7.56 -7.63
CA PHE A 257 0.04 -8.09 -7.94
C PHE A 257 -0.40 -7.85 -9.40
N ALA A 258 -0.30 -6.61 -9.90
CA ALA A 258 -0.80 -6.28 -11.24
C ALA A 258 0.18 -6.68 -12.35
N ALA A 259 1.49 -6.44 -12.17
CA ALA A 259 2.49 -6.74 -13.20
C ALA A 259 2.48 -8.20 -13.68
N PRO A 260 2.44 -9.24 -12.81
CA PRO A 260 2.38 -10.63 -13.27
C PRO A 260 1.10 -10.95 -14.05
N ILE A 261 -0.03 -10.32 -13.72
CA ILE A 261 -1.29 -10.51 -14.48
C ILE A 261 -1.15 -9.95 -15.89
N ALA A 262 -0.48 -8.82 -16.06
CA ALA A 262 -0.20 -8.23 -17.36
C ALA A 262 0.94 -8.94 -18.13
N GLY A 263 1.75 -9.74 -17.46
CA GLY A 263 3.00 -10.29 -18.02
C GLY A 263 4.13 -9.26 -18.06
N ALA A 264 4.03 -8.16 -17.32
CA ALA A 264 4.98 -7.06 -17.30
C ALA A 264 6.23 -7.40 -16.49
N LYS A 265 7.39 -6.90 -16.94
CA LYS A 265 8.65 -6.95 -16.19
C LYS A 265 8.54 -6.13 -14.91
N THR A 266 9.18 -6.58 -13.84
CA THR A 266 9.32 -5.82 -12.59
C THR A 266 10.79 -5.60 -12.26
N VAL A 267 11.15 -4.32 -12.07
CA VAL A 267 12.46 -3.88 -11.59
C VAL A 267 12.35 -3.44 -10.13
N MET A 268 13.34 -3.76 -9.34
CA MET A 268 13.31 -3.53 -7.90
C MET A 268 14.47 -2.64 -7.46
N LEU A 269 14.13 -1.51 -6.84
CA LEU A 269 15.09 -0.70 -6.10
C LEU A 269 15.06 -1.16 -4.65
N GLU A 270 16.17 -1.73 -4.19
CA GLU A 270 16.27 -2.32 -2.85
C GLU A 270 16.09 -1.28 -1.74
N GLU A 271 16.72 -0.12 -1.94
CA GLU A 271 16.69 1.02 -1.03
C GLU A 271 16.38 2.29 -1.81
N PHE A 272 15.45 3.10 -1.29
CA PHE A 272 15.10 4.35 -1.95
C PHE A 272 16.23 5.39 -1.78
N ASP A 273 16.78 5.75 -2.91
CA ASP A 273 17.60 6.95 -3.12
C ASP A 273 17.06 7.65 -4.38
N PRO A 274 16.83 8.96 -4.37
CA PRO A 274 16.18 9.66 -5.50
C PRO A 274 17.02 9.64 -6.77
N GLU A 275 18.35 9.77 -6.70
CA GLU A 275 19.22 9.72 -7.87
C GLU A 275 19.29 8.28 -8.44
N ALA A 276 19.45 7.29 -7.56
CA ALA A 276 19.42 5.88 -7.95
C ALA A 276 18.08 5.48 -8.59
N ALA A 277 16.95 6.03 -8.11
CA ALA A 277 15.64 5.80 -8.69
C ALA A 277 15.56 6.32 -10.13
N LEU A 278 15.98 7.57 -10.38
CA LEU A 278 15.98 8.16 -11.72
C LEU A 278 16.94 7.43 -12.67
N ALA A 279 18.14 7.10 -12.21
CA ALA A 279 19.12 6.33 -12.99
C ALA A 279 18.61 4.92 -13.34
N LEU A 280 17.87 4.27 -12.43
CA LEU A 280 17.30 2.95 -12.67
C LEU A 280 16.09 3.00 -13.62
N ILE A 281 15.28 4.06 -13.60
CA ILE A 281 14.22 4.31 -14.59
C ILE A 281 14.85 4.41 -16.00
N GLU A 282 15.89 5.21 -16.16
CA GLU A 282 16.62 5.35 -17.43
C GLU A 282 17.21 4.03 -17.89
N LYS A 283 17.97 3.35 -17.02
CA LYS A 283 18.69 2.10 -17.33
C LYS A 283 17.75 0.99 -17.78
N GLU A 284 16.67 0.77 -17.04
CA GLU A 284 15.75 -0.34 -17.25
C GLU A 284 14.54 0.02 -18.13
N LYS A 285 14.46 1.29 -18.57
CA LYS A 285 13.37 1.84 -19.36
C LYS A 285 12.01 1.58 -18.68
N ALA A 286 11.93 1.91 -17.38
CA ALA A 286 10.72 1.74 -16.61
C ALA A 286 9.57 2.56 -17.22
N THR A 287 8.38 1.94 -17.38
CA THR A 287 7.20 2.58 -17.95
C THR A 287 6.19 2.99 -16.87
N ALA A 288 6.26 2.37 -15.69
CA ALA A 288 5.35 2.61 -14.58
C ALA A 288 6.06 2.44 -13.23
N ILE A 289 5.88 3.40 -12.32
CA ILE A 289 6.44 3.33 -10.96
C ILE A 289 5.37 3.52 -9.89
N GLY A 290 5.53 2.84 -8.74
CA GLY A 290 4.67 2.99 -7.57
C GLY A 290 5.39 3.68 -6.43
N VAL A 291 4.86 4.82 -5.99
CA VAL A 291 5.50 5.70 -5.00
C VAL A 291 4.53 6.15 -3.91
N VAL A 292 5.08 6.67 -2.82
CA VAL A 292 4.34 7.53 -1.87
C VAL A 292 4.70 9.00 -2.13
N PRO A 293 3.85 9.97 -1.71
CA PRO A 293 4.10 11.39 -1.99
C PRO A 293 5.49 11.88 -1.60
N THR A 294 6.04 11.42 -0.49
CA THR A 294 7.40 11.80 -0.03
C THR A 294 8.51 11.36 -0.99
N HIS A 295 8.34 10.23 -1.69
CA HIS A 295 9.29 9.83 -2.73
C HIS A 295 9.29 10.81 -3.90
N LEU A 296 8.09 11.26 -4.36
CA LEU A 296 7.98 12.25 -5.42
C LEU A 296 8.67 13.57 -5.05
N VAL A 297 8.40 14.07 -3.85
CA VAL A 297 9.02 15.32 -3.37
C VAL A 297 10.54 15.21 -3.41
N ARG A 298 11.11 14.11 -2.88
CA ARG A 298 12.57 13.92 -2.89
C ARG A 298 13.15 13.71 -4.29
N MET A 299 12.40 13.06 -5.20
CA MET A 299 12.84 12.92 -6.60
C MET A 299 12.81 14.26 -7.34
N LEU A 300 11.90 15.18 -6.99
CA LEU A 300 11.84 16.55 -7.55
C LEU A 300 13.00 17.45 -7.09
N GLU A 301 13.69 17.10 -5.98
CA GLU A 301 14.90 17.81 -5.54
C GLU A 301 16.13 17.47 -6.41
N VAL A 302 16.05 16.41 -7.23
CA VAL A 302 17.11 16.01 -8.15
C VAL A 302 16.88 16.64 -9.52
N ASP A 303 17.96 17.04 -10.19
CA ASP A 303 17.92 17.54 -11.57
C ASP A 303 17.58 16.39 -12.55
N ALA A 304 16.29 16.22 -12.82
CA ALA A 304 15.77 15.17 -13.67
C ALA A 304 16.22 15.27 -15.13
N SER A 305 16.69 16.46 -15.59
CA SER A 305 17.17 16.65 -16.97
C SER A 305 18.45 15.85 -17.29
N LYS A 306 19.12 15.32 -16.27
CA LYS A 306 20.31 14.45 -16.42
C LYS A 306 19.98 13.02 -16.83
N TYR A 307 18.69 12.64 -16.82
CA TYR A 307 18.24 11.28 -17.05
C TYR A 307 17.24 11.22 -18.21
N ASP A 308 17.32 10.17 -19.04
CA ASP A 308 16.30 9.87 -20.05
C ASP A 308 15.10 9.15 -19.42
N LEU A 309 14.07 9.91 -19.05
CA LEU A 309 12.84 9.41 -18.46
C LEU A 309 11.71 9.21 -19.49
N SER A 310 12.01 9.30 -20.79
CA SER A 310 11.01 9.25 -21.87
C SER A 310 10.23 7.94 -21.97
N SER A 311 10.72 6.87 -21.34
CA SER A 311 10.01 5.60 -21.23
C SER A 311 8.83 5.64 -20.24
N LEU A 312 8.86 6.55 -19.26
CA LEU A 312 7.92 6.59 -18.16
C LEU A 312 6.55 7.09 -18.64
N ARG A 313 5.52 6.24 -18.57
CA ARG A 313 4.15 6.57 -18.98
C ARG A 313 3.34 7.15 -17.82
N PHE A 314 3.45 6.53 -16.65
CA PHE A 314 2.75 7.01 -15.48
C PHE A 314 3.46 6.70 -14.16
N ILE A 315 3.11 7.49 -13.16
CA ILE A 315 3.53 7.36 -11.78
C ILE A 315 2.28 7.19 -10.93
N ARG A 316 2.15 6.05 -10.25
CA ARG A 316 1.10 5.82 -9.29
C ARG A 316 1.51 6.36 -7.93
N SER A 317 0.81 7.36 -7.42
CA SER A 317 0.96 7.85 -6.04
C SER A 317 -0.12 7.27 -5.13
N ALA A 318 0.27 6.66 -4.02
CA ALA A 318 -0.65 6.07 -3.06
C ALA A 318 -0.12 6.13 -1.63
N GLY A 319 -1.00 5.87 -0.64
CA GLY A 319 -0.62 5.82 0.77
C GLY A 319 -0.63 7.16 1.49
N GLY A 320 -0.87 8.26 0.80
CA GLY A 320 -1.01 9.60 1.35
C GLY A 320 -1.67 10.56 0.35
N TYR A 321 -2.06 11.73 0.84
CA TYR A 321 -2.55 12.80 -0.03
C TYR A 321 -1.40 13.38 -0.86
N LEU A 322 -1.61 13.51 -2.15
CA LEU A 322 -0.72 14.21 -3.08
C LEU A 322 -1.37 15.51 -3.51
N SER A 323 -0.72 16.65 -3.27
CA SER A 323 -1.25 17.92 -3.70
C SER A 323 -1.25 18.03 -5.24
N PRO A 324 -2.26 18.69 -5.84
CA PRO A 324 -2.29 18.93 -7.28
C PRO A 324 -1.05 19.63 -7.81
N GLN A 325 -0.45 20.53 -7.02
CA GLN A 325 0.77 21.24 -7.38
C GLN A 325 1.96 20.29 -7.50
N ILE A 326 2.21 19.43 -6.51
CA ILE A 326 3.31 18.45 -6.57
C ILE A 326 3.07 17.46 -7.72
N ALA A 327 1.81 17.07 -7.97
CA ALA A 327 1.47 16.26 -9.12
C ALA A 327 1.83 16.94 -10.44
N GLU A 328 1.56 18.25 -10.57
CA GLU A 328 1.91 19.05 -11.75
C GLU A 328 3.42 19.22 -11.93
N GLU A 329 4.12 19.54 -10.84
CA GLU A 329 5.59 19.64 -10.85
C GLU A 329 6.22 18.30 -11.29
N ALA A 330 5.73 17.18 -10.74
CA ALA A 330 6.21 15.85 -11.09
C ALA A 330 5.88 15.44 -12.55
N GLU A 331 4.66 15.72 -13.04
CA GLU A 331 4.30 15.49 -14.45
C GLU A 331 5.19 16.30 -15.40
N THR A 332 5.52 17.53 -15.01
CA THR A 332 6.39 18.41 -15.80
C THR A 332 7.84 17.94 -15.80
N ALA A 333 8.36 17.59 -14.61
CA ALA A 333 9.76 17.19 -14.46
C ALA A 333 10.06 15.81 -15.06
N PHE A 334 9.12 14.86 -14.93
CA PHE A 334 9.34 13.47 -15.34
C PHE A 334 8.67 13.09 -16.66
N GLY A 335 7.84 13.96 -17.24
CA GLY A 335 7.15 13.70 -18.50
C GLY A 335 6.07 12.60 -18.44
N ALA A 336 5.66 12.19 -17.24
CA ALA A 336 4.78 11.05 -16.99
C ALA A 336 3.47 11.47 -16.31
N ASN A 337 2.37 10.77 -16.61
CA ASN A 337 1.08 11.04 -15.97
C ASN A 337 1.07 10.59 -14.51
N ILE A 338 0.65 11.47 -13.59
CA ILE A 338 0.41 11.07 -12.20
C ILE A 338 -1.00 10.46 -12.10
N THR A 339 -1.13 9.33 -11.40
CA THR A 339 -2.42 8.72 -11.08
C THR A 339 -2.56 8.50 -9.58
N SER A 340 -3.77 8.70 -9.08
CA SER A 340 -4.14 8.44 -7.68
C SER A 340 -5.23 7.39 -7.59
N ASP A 341 -5.33 6.75 -6.43
CA ASP A 341 -6.37 5.78 -6.12
C ASP A 341 -6.77 5.82 -4.64
N LEU A 342 -7.97 5.32 -4.34
CA LEU A 342 -8.44 5.14 -2.98
C LEU A 342 -8.51 3.66 -2.63
N GLY A 343 -7.95 3.34 -1.49
CA GLY A 343 -8.03 2.00 -0.90
C GLY A 343 -7.18 1.92 0.35
N THR A 344 -7.48 0.92 1.18
CA THR A 344 -6.72 0.61 2.37
C THR A 344 -6.36 -0.86 2.42
N GLN A 345 -5.34 -1.23 3.18
CA GLN A 345 -4.93 -2.63 3.30
C GLN A 345 -5.98 -3.51 3.98
N ASP A 346 -6.80 -2.93 4.84
CA ASP A 346 -7.76 -3.63 5.69
C ASP A 346 -9.22 -3.52 5.23
N MET A 347 -9.53 -2.66 4.29
CA MET A 347 -10.89 -2.53 3.75
C MET A 347 -10.96 -2.82 2.26
N GLY A 348 -9.82 -2.78 1.57
CA GLY A 348 -9.72 -3.10 0.14
C GLY A 348 -9.59 -1.88 -0.76
N SER A 349 -9.75 -2.11 -2.06
CA SER A 349 -9.62 -1.07 -3.09
C SER A 349 -10.97 -0.53 -3.51
N VAL A 350 -11.10 0.80 -3.54
CA VAL A 350 -12.36 1.50 -3.82
C VAL A 350 -12.40 2.01 -5.25
N SER A 351 -11.44 2.85 -5.63
CA SER A 351 -11.46 3.58 -6.90
C SER A 351 -10.06 3.78 -7.46
N GLY A 352 -9.95 4.33 -8.67
CA GLY A 352 -8.68 4.71 -9.27
C GLY A 352 -8.84 5.55 -10.53
N CYS A 353 -7.86 6.43 -10.77
CA CYS A 353 -7.76 7.17 -12.02
C CYS A 353 -7.20 6.30 -13.14
N ARG A 354 -7.72 6.48 -14.35
CA ARG A 354 -7.09 5.95 -15.56
C ARG A 354 -5.90 6.81 -15.95
N VAL A 355 -4.93 6.22 -16.60
CA VAL A 355 -3.73 6.94 -17.08
C VAL A 355 -4.11 8.01 -18.12
N GLU A 356 -5.12 7.74 -18.95
CA GLU A 356 -5.63 8.64 -19.98
C GLU A 356 -6.66 9.66 -19.51
N ASP A 357 -7.10 9.64 -18.25
CA ASP A 357 -8.00 10.67 -17.71
C ASP A 357 -7.37 12.07 -17.87
N SER A 358 -8.21 13.10 -17.94
CA SER A 358 -7.72 14.48 -17.99
C SER A 358 -6.85 14.83 -16.79
N LYS A 359 -5.92 15.76 -16.97
CA LYS A 359 -5.01 16.23 -15.90
C LYS A 359 -5.78 16.66 -14.64
N ASP A 360 -6.91 17.33 -14.83
CA ASP A 360 -7.74 17.81 -13.71
C ASP A 360 -8.29 16.62 -12.90
N LEU A 361 -8.85 15.60 -13.55
CA LEU A 361 -9.34 14.40 -12.87
C LEU A 361 -8.23 13.64 -12.16
N ARG A 362 -7.09 13.39 -12.83
CA ARG A 362 -5.98 12.63 -12.24
C ARG A 362 -5.34 13.31 -11.03
N ARG A 363 -5.23 14.65 -11.05
CA ARG A 363 -4.59 15.43 -10.00
C ARG A 363 -5.49 15.75 -8.81
N ARG A 364 -6.82 15.78 -9.01
CA ARG A 364 -7.78 16.27 -8.01
C ARG A 364 -8.72 15.20 -7.46
N THR A 365 -8.80 14.05 -8.11
CA THR A 365 -9.70 12.96 -7.70
C THR A 365 -8.94 11.68 -7.38
N VAL A 366 -9.65 10.72 -6.81
CA VAL A 366 -9.17 9.35 -6.66
C VAL A 366 -9.82 8.41 -7.68
N GLY A 367 -10.33 9.00 -8.75
CA GLY A 367 -10.85 8.29 -9.92
C GLY A 367 -12.20 7.64 -9.74
N ARG A 368 -12.52 6.77 -10.71
CA ARG A 368 -13.79 6.03 -10.77
C ARG A 368 -13.75 4.81 -9.87
N MET A 369 -14.93 4.39 -9.47
CA MET A 369 -15.10 3.13 -8.74
C MET A 369 -14.51 1.95 -9.52
N LEU A 370 -13.82 1.05 -8.81
CA LEU A 370 -13.45 -0.23 -9.41
C LEU A 370 -14.70 -1.05 -9.74
N PRO A 371 -14.69 -1.83 -10.84
CA PRO A 371 -15.84 -2.63 -11.27
C PRO A 371 -16.35 -3.54 -10.14
N GLY A 372 -17.67 -3.57 -9.97
CA GLY A 372 -18.33 -4.38 -8.92
C GLY A 372 -18.42 -3.73 -7.54
N ASN A 373 -17.74 -2.63 -7.30
CA ASN A 373 -17.93 -1.86 -6.07
C ASN A 373 -19.26 -1.11 -6.11
N LYS A 374 -20.00 -1.19 -5.00
CA LYS A 374 -21.21 -0.41 -4.71
C LYS A 374 -20.87 0.65 -3.67
N VAL A 375 -21.43 1.85 -3.79
CA VAL A 375 -21.15 3.00 -2.92
C VAL A 375 -22.44 3.53 -2.30
N ARG A 376 -22.32 4.03 -1.08
CA ARG A 376 -23.28 4.89 -0.40
C ARG A 376 -22.53 6.07 0.19
N LEU A 377 -23.10 7.25 0.06
CA LEU A 377 -22.64 8.43 0.79
C LEU A 377 -23.69 8.71 1.87
N LEU A 378 -23.26 8.66 3.12
CA LEU A 378 -24.14 8.85 4.26
C LEU A 378 -23.77 10.14 4.99
N ASP A 379 -24.78 10.84 5.47
CA ASP A 379 -24.58 11.93 6.43
C ASP A 379 -23.94 11.39 7.71
N LYS A 380 -22.93 12.08 8.23
CA LYS A 380 -22.13 11.58 9.36
C LYS A 380 -22.87 11.55 10.69
N ASP A 381 -23.92 12.38 10.84
CA ASP A 381 -24.66 12.53 12.12
C ASP A 381 -25.93 11.69 12.12
N THR A 382 -26.64 11.63 10.98
CA THR A 382 -27.90 10.90 10.85
C THR A 382 -27.77 9.50 10.31
N ASN A 383 -26.63 9.17 9.65
CA ASN A 383 -26.42 7.95 8.86
C ASN A 383 -27.43 7.73 7.73
N GLU A 384 -28.17 8.78 7.34
CA GLU A 384 -29.07 8.73 6.19
C GLU A 384 -28.32 9.03 4.89
N PRO A 385 -28.79 8.50 3.74
CA PRO A 385 -28.20 8.84 2.45
C PRO A 385 -28.27 10.34 2.17
N VAL A 386 -27.14 10.92 1.73
CA VAL A 386 -27.11 12.32 1.27
C VAL A 386 -27.74 12.46 -0.11
N ALA A 387 -28.17 13.67 -0.47
CA ALA A 387 -28.66 13.94 -1.82
C ALA A 387 -27.54 13.80 -2.87
N ASP A 388 -27.93 13.54 -4.12
CA ASP A 388 -26.97 13.41 -5.23
C ASP A 388 -26.13 14.68 -5.39
N GLY A 389 -24.81 14.50 -5.47
CA GLY A 389 -23.84 15.58 -5.56
C GLY A 389 -23.43 16.22 -4.22
N GLU A 390 -24.10 15.88 -3.12
CA GLU A 390 -23.73 16.34 -1.79
C GLU A 390 -22.62 15.49 -1.16
N PRO A 391 -21.76 16.09 -0.33
CA PRO A 391 -20.73 15.37 0.39
C PRO A 391 -21.30 14.42 1.44
N GLY A 392 -20.71 13.24 1.56
CA GLY A 392 -21.05 12.28 2.60
C GLY A 392 -19.90 11.38 2.98
N VAL A 393 -20.04 10.68 4.10
CA VAL A 393 -19.10 9.63 4.52
C VAL A 393 -19.20 8.47 3.55
N LEU A 394 -18.06 8.05 3.02
CA LEU A 394 -17.97 6.97 2.04
C LEU A 394 -18.16 5.61 2.71
N TYR A 395 -19.24 4.92 2.32
CA TYR A 395 -19.41 3.50 2.55
C TYR A 395 -19.33 2.76 1.22
N PHE A 396 -18.67 1.62 1.21
CA PHE A 396 -18.58 0.79 0.02
C PHE A 396 -18.66 -0.70 0.33
N ARG A 397 -19.04 -1.48 -0.66
CA ARG A 397 -19.09 -2.94 -0.65
C ARG A 397 -18.69 -3.44 -2.03
N GLY A 398 -17.87 -4.48 -2.11
CA GLY A 398 -17.51 -5.04 -3.40
C GLY A 398 -16.54 -6.21 -3.35
N PRO A 399 -16.19 -6.75 -4.54
CA PRO A 399 -15.33 -7.92 -4.67
C PRO A 399 -13.86 -7.66 -4.38
N HIS A 400 -13.48 -6.41 -4.07
CA HIS A 400 -12.10 -5.97 -3.84
C HIS A 400 -11.72 -5.89 -2.36
N ALA A 401 -12.61 -6.29 -1.45
CA ALA A 401 -12.41 -6.20 -0.02
C ALA A 401 -11.79 -7.48 0.56
N PRO A 402 -10.94 -7.38 1.63
CA PRO A 402 -10.36 -8.54 2.32
C PRO A 402 -11.40 -9.37 3.05
N ALA A 403 -10.98 -10.51 3.58
CA ALA A 403 -11.84 -11.39 4.36
C ALA A 403 -12.04 -10.93 5.82
N GLY A 404 -11.26 -9.99 6.30
CA GLY A 404 -11.35 -9.46 7.66
C GLY A 404 -9.98 -9.40 8.35
N TYR A 405 -10.01 -9.28 9.68
CA TYR A 405 -8.79 -9.29 10.50
C TYR A 405 -8.48 -10.70 10.96
N TYR A 406 -7.22 -11.10 10.85
CA TYR A 406 -6.77 -12.44 11.09
C TYR A 406 -7.01 -12.92 12.53
N ARG A 407 -7.84 -13.98 12.67
CA ARG A 407 -8.26 -14.52 13.97
C ARG A 407 -8.84 -13.46 14.92
N ASP A 408 -9.63 -12.52 14.38
CA ASP A 408 -10.22 -11.44 15.13
C ASP A 408 -11.63 -11.11 14.57
N GLU A 409 -12.61 -11.93 14.95
CA GLU A 409 -14.01 -11.81 14.51
C GLU A 409 -14.65 -10.54 15.08
N GLU A 410 -14.31 -10.17 16.32
CA GLU A 410 -14.84 -8.99 16.99
C GLU A 410 -14.43 -7.73 16.21
N LEU A 411 -13.14 -7.55 16.00
CA LEU A 411 -12.64 -6.41 15.20
C LEU A 411 -13.20 -6.43 13.77
N THR A 412 -13.30 -7.60 13.14
CA THR A 412 -13.87 -7.73 11.79
C THR A 412 -15.31 -7.23 11.75
N SER A 413 -16.12 -7.59 12.75
CA SER A 413 -17.53 -7.16 12.84
C SER A 413 -17.71 -5.67 13.12
N THR A 414 -16.71 -5.00 13.70
CA THR A 414 -16.76 -3.53 13.89
C THR A 414 -16.45 -2.75 12.61
N VAL A 415 -15.75 -3.38 11.66
CA VAL A 415 -15.31 -2.73 10.42
C VAL A 415 -16.21 -3.08 9.23
N PHE A 416 -16.73 -4.28 9.18
CA PHE A 416 -17.63 -4.76 8.13
C PHE A 416 -19.00 -5.11 8.71
N ASP A 417 -20.06 -4.59 8.11
CA ASP A 417 -21.40 -5.02 8.47
C ASP A 417 -21.70 -6.46 7.94
N PRO A 418 -22.76 -7.12 8.39
CA PRO A 418 -23.11 -8.48 7.93
C PRO A 418 -23.36 -8.60 6.42
N LYS A 419 -23.64 -7.49 5.72
CA LYS A 419 -23.82 -7.44 4.27
C LYS A 419 -22.53 -7.10 3.52
N GLY A 420 -21.41 -6.91 4.25
CA GLY A 420 -20.08 -6.62 3.72
C GLY A 420 -19.81 -5.15 3.41
N TRP A 421 -20.64 -4.22 3.86
CA TRP A 421 -20.36 -2.79 3.78
C TRP A 421 -19.28 -2.39 4.79
N THR A 422 -18.43 -1.46 4.37
CA THR A 422 -17.37 -0.87 5.20
C THR A 422 -17.19 0.60 4.84
N THR A 423 -16.47 1.35 5.67
CA THR A 423 -16.18 2.76 5.44
C THR A 423 -14.70 3.05 5.63
N THR A 424 -14.13 3.87 4.75
CA THR A 424 -12.78 4.42 4.93
C THR A 424 -12.76 5.56 5.95
N GLY A 425 -13.93 6.08 6.32
CA GLY A 425 -14.08 7.28 7.13
C GLY A 425 -13.74 8.57 6.39
N ASP A 426 -13.54 8.49 5.08
CA ASP A 426 -13.35 9.67 4.25
C ASP A 426 -14.69 10.30 3.88
N ILE A 427 -14.75 11.64 3.90
CA ILE A 427 -15.85 12.41 3.34
C ILE A 427 -15.52 12.68 1.89
N VAL A 428 -16.41 12.27 1.02
CA VAL A 428 -16.24 12.39 -0.43
C VAL A 428 -17.49 13.00 -1.06
N LYS A 429 -17.34 13.57 -2.24
CA LYS A 429 -18.45 13.81 -3.16
C LYS A 429 -18.25 12.97 -4.42
N PHE A 430 -19.34 12.66 -5.09
CA PHE A 430 -19.33 11.96 -6.38
C PHE A 430 -19.67 12.97 -7.47
N ASP A 431 -18.71 13.24 -8.35
CA ASP A 431 -18.86 14.19 -9.44
C ASP A 431 -18.09 13.70 -10.67
N GLN A 432 -18.67 13.85 -11.88
CA GLN A 432 -18.09 13.36 -13.13
C GLN A 432 -17.68 11.88 -13.09
N GLU A 433 -18.49 11.04 -12.44
CA GLU A 433 -18.20 9.62 -12.21
C GLU A 433 -16.94 9.33 -11.35
N CYS A 434 -16.32 10.36 -10.79
CA CYS A 434 -15.14 10.26 -9.94
C CYS A 434 -15.43 10.59 -8.48
N LEU A 435 -14.64 10.01 -7.58
CA LEU A 435 -14.64 10.34 -6.15
C LEU A 435 -13.68 11.48 -5.87
N TRP A 436 -14.20 12.54 -5.27
CA TRP A 436 -13.44 13.69 -4.78
C TRP A 436 -13.33 13.61 -3.28
N ILE A 437 -12.13 13.43 -2.74
CA ILE A 437 -11.90 13.41 -1.29
C ILE A 437 -11.91 14.84 -0.77
N LEU A 438 -12.80 15.12 0.20
CA LEU A 438 -12.91 16.41 0.87
C LEU A 438 -12.21 16.42 2.23
N GLY A 439 -12.02 15.24 2.84
CA GLY A 439 -11.35 15.09 4.13
C GLY A 439 -11.74 13.82 4.84
N ARG A 440 -11.39 13.74 6.13
CA ARG A 440 -11.79 12.64 7.00
C ARG A 440 -12.91 13.05 7.94
N ALA A 441 -13.88 12.19 8.18
CA ALA A 441 -14.99 12.48 9.08
C ALA A 441 -14.51 12.87 10.49
N LYS A 442 -13.48 12.20 11.01
CA LYS A 442 -12.87 12.49 12.32
C LYS A 442 -12.04 13.80 12.37
N ASP A 443 -11.62 14.30 11.22
CA ASP A 443 -10.79 15.51 11.12
C ASP A 443 -11.62 16.75 10.76
N MET A 444 -12.89 16.56 10.38
CA MET A 444 -13.80 17.64 10.05
C MET A 444 -14.01 18.56 11.24
N ILE A 445 -13.96 19.87 11.01
CA ILE A 445 -14.11 20.91 12.02
C ILE A 445 -15.54 21.42 11.97
N ILE A 446 -16.21 21.47 13.13
CA ILE A 446 -17.59 21.96 13.24
C ILE A 446 -17.56 23.34 13.88
N ARG A 447 -17.64 24.36 13.04
CA ARG A 447 -17.59 25.76 13.46
C ARG A 447 -18.96 26.42 13.38
N GLY A 448 -19.56 26.72 14.52
CA GLY A 448 -20.88 27.36 14.57
C GLY A 448 -21.96 26.61 13.79
N GLY A 449 -21.92 25.27 13.82
CA GLY A 449 -22.84 24.40 13.08
C GLY A 449 -22.51 24.23 11.59
N GLN A 450 -21.41 24.82 11.11
CA GLN A 450 -20.95 24.66 9.72
C GLN A 450 -19.76 23.72 9.63
N ASN A 451 -19.79 22.81 8.66
CA ASN A 451 -18.73 21.86 8.42
C ASN A 451 -17.59 22.48 7.61
N ILE A 452 -16.37 22.39 8.15
CA ILE A 452 -15.14 22.80 7.48
C ILE A 452 -14.29 21.56 7.25
N TYR A 453 -13.87 21.35 6.03
CA TYR A 453 -13.03 20.22 5.63
C TYR A 453 -11.56 20.68 5.57
N PRO A 454 -10.69 20.23 6.49
CA PRO A 454 -9.28 20.61 6.51
C PRO A 454 -8.58 20.44 5.17
N ALA A 455 -8.84 19.33 4.46
CA ALA A 455 -8.20 19.05 3.18
C ALA A 455 -8.50 20.08 2.08
N GLU A 456 -9.65 20.76 2.12
CA GLU A 456 -9.99 21.85 1.20
C GLU A 456 -9.04 23.04 1.41
N ILE A 457 -8.82 23.41 2.66
CA ILE A 457 -7.95 24.52 3.02
C ILE A 457 -6.49 24.16 2.78
N GLU A 458 -6.09 22.94 3.17
CA GLU A 458 -4.76 22.40 2.93
C GLU A 458 -4.41 22.37 1.44
N GLY A 459 -5.36 21.92 0.61
CA GLY A 459 -5.21 21.90 -0.84
C GLY A 459 -4.94 23.30 -1.42
N LEU A 460 -5.66 24.32 -0.95
CA LEU A 460 -5.46 25.69 -1.39
C LEU A 460 -4.14 26.28 -0.88
N LEU A 461 -3.78 26.06 0.40
CA LEU A 461 -2.56 26.62 0.98
C LEU A 461 -1.29 25.95 0.44
N ASN A 462 -1.35 24.68 0.03
CA ASN A 462 -0.23 24.03 -0.65
C ASN A 462 0.11 24.68 -2.01
N ASP A 463 -0.85 25.39 -2.63
CA ASP A 463 -0.61 26.19 -3.85
C ASP A 463 0.14 27.51 -3.56
N HIS A 464 0.35 27.88 -2.30
CA HIS A 464 1.02 29.13 -1.97
C HIS A 464 2.54 29.01 -2.15
N PRO A 465 3.23 29.96 -2.84
CA PRO A 465 4.65 29.85 -3.18
C PRO A 465 5.60 29.71 -1.99
N LYS A 466 5.20 30.23 -0.81
CA LYS A 466 5.99 30.16 0.42
C LYS A 466 5.67 28.94 1.30
N VAL A 467 4.67 28.13 0.98
CA VAL A 467 4.24 26.97 1.78
C VAL A 467 4.92 25.73 1.26
N ALA A 468 5.68 25.04 2.11
CA ALA A 468 6.25 23.73 1.80
C ALA A 468 5.27 22.60 2.16
N SER A 469 4.57 22.75 3.29
CA SER A 469 3.55 21.80 3.73
C SER A 469 2.60 22.48 4.71
N VAL A 470 1.36 21.98 4.79
CA VAL A 470 0.33 22.50 5.67
C VAL A 470 -0.49 21.38 6.31
N ALA A 471 -0.89 21.59 7.57
CA ALA A 471 -1.85 20.75 8.27
C ALA A 471 -2.88 21.64 8.97
N VAL A 472 -4.17 21.42 8.69
CA VAL A 472 -5.26 22.19 9.28
C VAL A 472 -5.98 21.32 10.32
N VAL A 473 -6.22 21.91 11.50
CA VAL A 473 -6.87 21.23 12.63
C VAL A 473 -7.87 22.16 13.31
N GLY A 474 -8.89 21.53 13.93
CA GLY A 474 -9.81 22.23 14.82
C GLY A 474 -9.25 22.35 16.23
N TYR A 475 -9.61 23.41 16.94
CA TYR A 475 -9.38 23.58 18.36
C TYR A 475 -10.64 24.08 19.06
N PRO A 476 -10.85 23.73 20.36
CA PRO A 476 -12.07 24.08 21.07
C PRO A 476 -12.28 25.60 21.18
N ASP A 477 -13.52 26.03 20.99
CA ASP A 477 -13.96 27.41 21.21
C ASP A 477 -15.33 27.42 21.90
N ARG A 478 -15.49 28.31 22.90
CA ARG A 478 -16.70 28.35 23.74
C ARG A 478 -17.96 28.76 22.96
N GLU A 479 -17.82 29.62 21.96
CA GLU A 479 -18.95 30.17 21.21
C GLU A 479 -19.22 29.39 19.92
N MET A 480 -18.17 29.03 19.21
CA MET A 480 -18.27 28.40 17.90
C MET A 480 -18.18 26.86 17.94
N GLY A 481 -17.98 26.27 19.14
CA GLY A 481 -17.66 24.85 19.30
C GLY A 481 -16.22 24.53 18.93
N GLU A 482 -15.85 24.76 17.68
CA GLU A 482 -14.46 24.67 17.21
C GLU A 482 -14.10 25.89 16.36
N ARG A 483 -12.81 26.23 16.35
CA ARG A 483 -12.17 27.15 15.39
C ARG A 483 -11.05 26.44 14.65
N THR A 484 -10.60 27.07 13.56
CA THR A 484 -9.65 26.48 12.63
C THR A 484 -8.26 27.07 12.81
N CYS A 485 -7.24 26.21 12.99
CA CYS A 485 -5.83 26.55 12.98
C CYS A 485 -5.11 25.90 11.81
N ALA A 486 -4.34 26.71 11.05
CA ALA A 486 -3.42 26.21 10.05
C ALA A 486 -2.00 26.13 10.62
N TYR A 487 -1.40 24.95 10.59
CA TYR A 487 0.02 24.73 10.84
C TYR A 487 0.75 24.72 9.50
N VAL A 488 1.80 25.51 9.34
CA VAL A 488 2.52 25.67 8.08
C VAL A 488 4.02 25.46 8.27
N ILE A 489 4.62 24.67 7.38
CA ILE A 489 6.06 24.63 7.19
C ILE A 489 6.36 25.54 5.99
N SER A 490 7.17 26.56 6.18
CA SER A 490 7.52 27.51 5.11
C SER A 490 8.68 27.02 4.25
N LYS A 491 8.64 27.30 2.93
CA LYS A 491 9.74 26.99 2.01
C LYS A 491 10.97 27.82 2.34
N GLY A 492 12.09 27.15 2.63
CA GLY A 492 13.38 27.82 2.89
C GLY A 492 13.38 28.78 4.08
N GLY A 493 12.48 28.58 5.07
CA GLY A 493 12.38 29.45 6.24
C GLY A 493 11.85 30.86 5.96
N GLN A 494 11.18 31.07 4.82
CA GLN A 494 10.58 32.36 4.46
C GLN A 494 9.50 32.77 5.46
N ALA A 495 9.44 34.05 5.79
CA ALA A 495 8.38 34.58 6.64
C ALA A 495 7.00 34.42 5.95
N PHE A 496 6.05 33.86 6.67
CA PHE A 496 4.68 33.67 6.24
C PHE A 496 3.74 34.15 7.35
N SER A 497 2.91 35.15 7.06
CA SER A 497 2.06 35.75 8.08
C SER A 497 0.61 35.30 7.99
N PHE A 498 -0.13 35.54 9.07
CA PHE A 498 -1.57 35.25 9.13
C PHE A 498 -2.35 36.06 8.07
N GLU A 499 -2.02 37.35 7.92
CA GLU A 499 -2.67 38.24 6.95
C GLU A 499 -2.42 37.74 5.52
N GLU A 500 -1.19 37.33 5.20
CA GLU A 500 -0.83 36.78 3.90
C GLU A 500 -1.62 35.48 3.61
N MET A 501 -1.75 34.61 4.59
CA MET A 501 -2.57 33.39 4.48
C MET A 501 -4.02 33.72 4.17
N VAL A 502 -4.63 34.62 4.94
CA VAL A 502 -6.04 34.98 4.80
C VAL A 502 -6.29 35.68 3.45
N GLU A 503 -5.41 36.57 3.03
CA GLU A 503 -5.52 37.25 1.73
C GLU A 503 -5.43 36.27 0.57
N PHE A 504 -4.49 35.33 0.63
CA PHE A 504 -4.34 34.30 -0.37
C PHE A 504 -5.59 33.41 -0.48
N LEU A 505 -6.12 32.94 0.64
CA LEU A 505 -7.34 32.10 0.66
C LEU A 505 -8.58 32.85 0.16
N LYS A 506 -8.71 34.17 0.47
CA LYS A 506 -9.76 35.03 -0.09
C LYS A 506 -9.59 35.16 -1.61
N GLY A 507 -8.37 35.33 -2.11
CA GLY A 507 -8.06 35.35 -3.54
C GLY A 507 -8.45 34.06 -4.27
N LYS A 508 -8.40 32.92 -3.58
CA LYS A 508 -8.90 31.61 -4.06
C LYS A 508 -10.43 31.44 -3.92
N LYS A 509 -11.15 32.50 -3.49
CA LYS A 509 -12.62 32.54 -3.31
C LYS A 509 -13.15 31.53 -2.28
N LEU A 510 -12.34 31.19 -1.28
CA LEU A 510 -12.77 30.34 -0.16
C LEU A 510 -13.84 31.09 0.66
N ALA A 511 -14.90 30.38 1.07
CA ALA A 511 -15.96 30.96 1.89
C ALA A 511 -15.41 31.51 3.22
N MET A 512 -15.89 32.69 3.66
CA MET A 512 -15.33 33.40 4.80
C MET A 512 -15.32 32.58 6.10
N TYR A 513 -16.34 31.75 6.33
CA TYR A 513 -16.44 30.91 7.54
C TYR A 513 -15.42 29.78 7.59
N LYS A 514 -14.79 29.45 6.44
CA LYS A 514 -13.76 28.41 6.33
C LYS A 514 -12.34 28.94 6.54
N LEU A 515 -12.16 30.28 6.57
CA LEU A 515 -10.84 30.85 6.75
C LEU A 515 -10.28 30.46 8.12
N PRO A 516 -9.02 29.97 8.20
CA PRO A 516 -8.39 29.73 9.49
C PRO A 516 -8.33 31.01 10.32
N GLU A 517 -8.57 30.87 11.62
CA GLU A 517 -8.52 31.98 12.59
C GLU A 517 -7.17 32.06 13.30
N ARG A 518 -6.32 31.07 13.04
CA ARG A 518 -4.98 30.99 13.64
C ARG A 518 -3.99 30.38 12.64
N LEU A 519 -2.73 30.87 12.71
CA LEU A 519 -1.58 30.35 11.97
C LEU A 519 -0.46 30.00 12.94
N GLU A 520 0.07 28.79 12.85
CA GLU A 520 1.28 28.33 13.52
C GLU A 520 2.33 27.98 12.46
N VAL A 521 3.46 28.69 12.44
CA VAL A 521 4.58 28.35 11.56
C VAL A 521 5.55 27.46 12.32
N VAL A 522 5.79 26.25 11.82
CA VAL A 522 6.60 25.24 12.48
C VAL A 522 7.73 24.74 11.58
N ALA A 523 8.79 24.19 12.17
CA ALA A 523 9.91 23.63 11.43
C ALA A 523 9.59 22.23 10.87
N GLU A 524 8.79 21.44 11.61
CA GLU A 524 8.39 20.08 11.23
C GLU A 524 7.04 19.71 11.83
N PHE A 525 6.37 18.72 11.24
CA PHE A 525 5.14 18.17 11.80
C PHE A 525 5.43 16.90 12.63
N PRO A 526 4.66 16.67 13.72
CA PRO A 526 4.68 15.38 14.38
C PRO A 526 4.20 14.28 13.43
N ALA A 527 4.96 13.20 13.33
CA ALA A 527 4.66 12.06 12.46
C ALA A 527 3.99 10.91 13.22
N VAL A 528 3.20 10.10 12.50
CA VAL A 528 2.67 8.83 13.01
C VAL A 528 3.68 7.73 12.70
N GLY A 529 4.50 7.36 13.71
CA GLY A 529 5.57 6.37 13.53
C GLY A 529 6.47 6.72 12.35
N ASP A 530 7.02 5.72 11.67
CA ASP A 530 7.91 5.90 10.51
C ASP A 530 7.14 6.09 9.17
N SER A 531 5.82 6.27 9.24
CA SER A 531 4.97 6.35 8.03
C SER A 531 5.09 7.69 7.28
N GLY A 532 5.71 8.71 7.87
CA GLY A 532 5.76 10.07 7.33
C GLY A 532 4.41 10.81 7.30
N LYS A 533 3.34 10.21 7.87
CA LYS A 533 2.01 10.84 7.96
C LYS A 533 1.96 11.82 9.12
N VAL A 534 1.40 13.01 8.88
CA VAL A 534 1.20 14.03 9.93
C VAL A 534 0.26 13.51 11.02
N ASN A 535 0.69 13.63 12.27
CA ASN A 535 -0.14 13.31 13.43
C ASN A 535 -1.00 14.51 13.84
N LYS A 536 -2.16 14.66 13.20
CA LYS A 536 -3.10 15.76 13.49
C LYS A 536 -3.65 15.73 14.92
N GLU A 537 -3.74 14.57 15.55
CA GLU A 537 -4.18 14.46 16.96
C GLU A 537 -3.17 15.13 17.91
N THR A 538 -1.88 15.03 17.62
CA THR A 538 -0.84 15.75 18.39
C THR A 538 -0.99 17.26 18.18
N LEU A 539 -1.19 17.74 16.94
CA LEU A 539 -1.39 19.15 16.65
C LEU A 539 -2.67 19.72 17.31
N LYS A 540 -3.77 18.94 17.32
CA LYS A 540 -5.01 19.33 18.04
C LYS A 540 -4.77 19.51 19.53
N LYS A 541 -4.06 18.58 20.18
CA LYS A 541 -3.73 18.68 21.60
C LYS A 541 -2.82 19.88 21.90
N GLU A 542 -1.84 20.11 21.04
CA GLU A 542 -0.90 21.24 21.18
C GLU A 542 -1.62 22.57 21.11
N ILE A 543 -2.45 22.78 20.08
CA ILE A 543 -3.17 24.04 19.91
C ILE A 543 -4.22 24.27 21.01
N ALA A 544 -4.91 23.22 21.45
CA ALA A 544 -5.86 23.32 22.58
C ALA A 544 -5.13 23.76 23.86
N ALA A 545 -3.96 23.20 24.15
CA ALA A 545 -3.15 23.59 25.32
C ALA A 545 -2.62 25.02 25.21
N LYS A 546 -2.24 25.50 24.02
CA LYS A 546 -1.85 26.91 23.80
C LYS A 546 -3.02 27.87 24.08
N VAL A 547 -4.19 27.55 23.56
CA VAL A 547 -5.41 28.36 23.77
C VAL A 547 -5.82 28.40 25.24
N GLU A 548 -5.74 27.29 25.98
CA GLU A 548 -5.99 27.25 27.42
C GLU A 548 -5.04 28.15 28.22
N ARG A 549 -3.78 28.30 27.77
CA ARG A 549 -2.78 29.18 28.37
C ARG A 549 -2.91 30.64 27.93
N GLY A 550 -3.82 30.95 27.00
CA GLY A 550 -4.01 32.29 26.47
C GLY A 550 -2.89 32.75 25.50
N GLU A 551 -2.18 31.82 24.91
CA GLU A 551 -1.10 32.03 23.93
C GLU A 551 -1.63 32.20 22.51
#